data_941027134e9627777812c0d1596aaac0
#
_entry.id   941027134e9627777812c0d1596aaac0
#
_cell.length_a   1.000
_cell.length_b   1.000
_cell.length_c   1.000
_cell.angle_alpha   90.00
_cell.angle_beta   90.00
_cell.angle_gamma   90.00
#
_symmetry.space_group_name_H-M   'P 1'
#
loop_
_entity.id
_entity.type
_entity.pdbx_description
1 polymer ?
#
loop_
_entity_poly.entity_id
_entity_poly.type
_entity_poly.pdbx_seq_one_letter_code
_entity_poly.pdbx_strand_id
1 'polypeptide(L)'
;MKWQQHTSDDGLHCLAISADWSELADDYKDILAGYRRAQLPGFRPGKVPQRVIEKRFEKEISEQLTRQVAQRFGREAVKEAGIQVLGQAEVEKIECNKGRDFSAMVRFYPMPEFDLPDLNTLLNGESDKDPRDQISLKLLERVSFDIPDGFVKDELAVDGEEGVDLESTAWHAAHDRIRLMLILKQIAKQEGIEVDQRDVDNRIAEKAEEFGATIKELEAELAQGDGLQRLKEMLIAESALGYLMEINPKGENYEEQI
;
A
#
# COMPACT_ATOMS: atom_id res chain seq x y z
N MET A 1 -8.86 -11.05 -20.18
CA MET A 1 -8.41 -9.65 -20.04
C MET A 1 -7.13 -9.44 -20.86
N LYS A 2 -6.91 -8.25 -21.41
CA LYS A 2 -5.68 -7.83 -22.13
C LYS A 2 -5.15 -6.58 -21.48
N TRP A 3 -3.84 -6.40 -21.47
CA TRP A 3 -3.23 -5.18 -20.95
C TRP A 3 -2.03 -4.75 -21.80
N GLN A 4 -1.71 -3.45 -21.77
CA GLN A 4 -0.56 -2.85 -22.43
C GLN A 4 0.11 -1.90 -21.45
N GLN A 5 1.43 -1.97 -21.34
CA GLN A 5 2.21 -1.11 -20.43
C GLN A 5 2.70 0.14 -21.17
N HIS A 6 2.58 1.26 -20.48
CA HIS A 6 3.18 2.54 -20.84
C HIS A 6 3.91 3.09 -19.62
N THR A 7 5.04 3.73 -19.81
CA THR A 7 5.79 4.41 -18.74
C THR A 7 5.85 5.89 -19.08
N SER A 8 5.55 6.76 -18.13
CA SER A 8 5.71 8.20 -18.28
C SER A 8 7.11 8.66 -17.85
N ASP A 9 7.48 9.88 -18.24
CA ASP A 9 8.81 10.44 -17.97
C ASP A 9 9.08 10.69 -16.46
N ASP A 10 8.02 10.76 -15.64
CA ASP A 10 8.07 10.93 -14.18
C ASP A 10 8.20 9.60 -13.40
N GLY A 11 8.48 8.51 -14.09
CA GLY A 11 8.60 7.17 -13.47
C GLY A 11 7.27 6.49 -13.13
N LEU A 12 6.13 7.11 -13.47
CA LEU A 12 4.82 6.51 -13.28
C LEU A 12 4.54 5.47 -14.36
N HIS A 13 4.22 4.26 -13.95
CA HIS A 13 3.81 3.18 -14.85
C HIS A 13 2.29 3.16 -15.00
N CYS A 14 1.85 2.92 -16.22
CA CYS A 14 0.44 2.80 -16.57
C CYS A 14 0.19 1.48 -17.29
N LEU A 15 -0.81 0.70 -16.86
CA LEU A 15 -1.34 -0.43 -17.60
C LEU A 15 -2.71 -0.07 -18.15
N ALA A 16 -2.83 0.05 -19.48
CA ALA A 16 -4.12 0.13 -20.14
C ALA A 16 -4.71 -1.28 -20.19
N ILE A 17 -5.83 -1.49 -19.50
CA ILE A 17 -6.51 -2.78 -19.43
C ILE A 17 -7.81 -2.78 -20.21
N SER A 18 -8.11 -3.89 -20.83
CA SER A 18 -9.38 -4.13 -21.52
C SER A 18 -9.86 -5.57 -21.37
N ALA A 19 -11.17 -5.76 -21.30
CA ALA A 19 -11.79 -7.07 -21.23
C ALA A 19 -13.12 -7.08 -21.99
N ASP A 20 -13.41 -8.19 -22.65
CA ASP A 20 -14.68 -8.36 -23.37
C ASP A 20 -15.83 -8.52 -22.35
N TRP A 21 -17.04 -8.09 -22.71
CA TRP A 21 -18.22 -8.23 -21.86
C TRP A 21 -18.42 -9.67 -21.34
N SER A 22 -18.05 -10.67 -22.09
CA SER A 22 -18.16 -12.08 -21.67
C SER A 22 -17.38 -12.40 -20.40
N GLU A 23 -16.28 -11.68 -20.13
CA GLU A 23 -15.44 -11.83 -18.95
C GLU A 23 -16.05 -11.16 -17.69
N LEU A 24 -17.00 -10.24 -17.89
CA LEU A 24 -17.73 -9.53 -16.83
C LEU A 24 -19.13 -10.10 -16.56
N ALA A 25 -19.61 -10.94 -17.47
CA ALA A 25 -21.01 -11.40 -17.44
C ALA A 25 -21.37 -12.16 -16.18
N ASP A 26 -20.44 -12.88 -15.58
CA ASP A 26 -20.66 -13.63 -14.34
C ASP A 26 -20.66 -12.69 -13.12
N ASP A 27 -19.75 -11.72 -13.04
CA ASP A 27 -19.80 -10.66 -12.01
C ASP A 27 -21.16 -9.94 -12.03
N TYR A 28 -21.64 -9.60 -13.24
CA TYR A 28 -22.94 -8.94 -13.40
C TYR A 28 -24.10 -9.82 -12.92
N LYS A 29 -24.09 -11.14 -13.21
CA LYS A 29 -25.10 -12.10 -12.74
C LYS A 29 -25.09 -12.23 -11.22
N ASP A 30 -23.90 -12.30 -10.62
CA ASP A 30 -23.73 -12.43 -9.17
C ASP A 30 -24.27 -11.19 -8.44
N ILE A 31 -23.94 -9.99 -8.95
CA ILE A 31 -24.48 -8.74 -8.41
C ILE A 31 -26.00 -8.74 -8.51
N LEU A 32 -26.58 -9.09 -9.67
CA LEU A 32 -28.03 -9.18 -9.83
C LEU A 32 -28.68 -10.19 -8.87
N ALA A 33 -28.01 -11.32 -8.60
CA ALA A 33 -28.51 -12.32 -7.66
C ALA A 33 -28.63 -11.76 -6.24
N GLY A 34 -27.70 -10.88 -5.83
CA GLY A 34 -27.77 -10.15 -4.56
C GLY A 34 -29.04 -9.31 -4.41
N TYR A 35 -29.46 -8.65 -5.48
CA TYR A 35 -30.67 -7.80 -5.50
C TYR A 35 -32.00 -8.57 -5.60
N ARG A 36 -31.99 -9.89 -5.88
CA ARG A 36 -33.23 -10.68 -5.98
C ARG A 36 -34.05 -10.71 -4.69
N ARG A 37 -33.42 -10.50 -3.54
CA ARG A 37 -34.08 -10.48 -2.23
C ARG A 37 -34.58 -9.08 -1.83
N ALA A 38 -34.34 -8.06 -2.65
CA ALA A 38 -34.81 -6.72 -2.38
C ALA A 38 -36.34 -6.69 -2.26
N GLN A 39 -36.82 -5.97 -1.24
CA GLN A 39 -38.26 -5.75 -1.06
C GLN A 39 -38.74 -4.64 -1.98
N LEU A 40 -39.54 -4.98 -2.97
CA LEU A 40 -40.15 -4.02 -3.88
C LEU A 40 -41.67 -4.05 -3.76
N PRO A 41 -42.32 -2.87 -3.67
CA PRO A 41 -43.78 -2.79 -3.64
C PRO A 41 -44.39 -3.53 -4.85
N GLY A 42 -45.38 -4.36 -4.59
CA GLY A 42 -46.09 -5.16 -5.62
C GLY A 42 -45.45 -6.50 -5.98
N PHE A 43 -44.32 -6.85 -5.37
CA PHE A 43 -43.66 -8.13 -5.60
C PHE A 43 -43.35 -8.87 -4.30
N ARG A 44 -43.50 -10.20 -4.33
CA ARG A 44 -43.06 -11.07 -3.22
C ARG A 44 -41.52 -11.15 -3.24
N PRO A 45 -40.82 -11.06 -2.08
CA PRO A 45 -39.36 -11.22 -2.00
C PRO A 45 -38.87 -12.47 -2.74
N GLY A 46 -37.86 -12.34 -3.55
CA GLY A 46 -37.30 -13.40 -4.39
C GLY A 46 -38.07 -13.72 -5.69
N LYS A 47 -39.19 -13.05 -5.97
CA LYS A 47 -39.99 -13.24 -7.19
C LYS A 47 -40.03 -11.99 -8.09
N VAL A 48 -39.19 -11.02 -7.83
CA VAL A 48 -39.08 -9.82 -8.65
C VAL A 48 -38.43 -10.18 -10.01
N PRO A 49 -39.08 -9.84 -11.14
CA PRO A 49 -38.48 -10.08 -12.46
C PRO A 49 -37.16 -9.32 -12.63
N GLN A 50 -36.18 -9.95 -13.26
CA GLN A 50 -34.84 -9.36 -13.45
C GLN A 50 -34.88 -7.96 -14.07
N ARG A 51 -35.70 -7.74 -15.09
CA ARG A 51 -35.85 -6.42 -15.74
C ARG A 51 -36.30 -5.32 -14.78
N VAL A 52 -37.11 -5.68 -13.78
CA VAL A 52 -37.59 -4.71 -12.78
C VAL A 52 -36.43 -4.38 -11.81
N ILE A 53 -35.66 -5.38 -11.40
CA ILE A 53 -34.46 -5.20 -10.57
C ILE A 53 -33.46 -4.29 -11.31
N GLU A 54 -33.09 -4.65 -12.53
CA GLU A 54 -32.16 -3.89 -13.36
C GLU A 54 -32.58 -2.42 -13.52
N LYS A 55 -33.86 -2.18 -13.82
CA LYS A 55 -34.36 -0.80 -13.97
C LYS A 55 -34.40 -0.03 -12.64
N ARG A 56 -34.70 -0.71 -11.54
CA ARG A 56 -34.85 -0.06 -10.22
C ARG A 56 -33.51 0.24 -9.55
N PHE A 57 -32.51 -0.61 -9.75
CA PHE A 57 -31.19 -0.55 -9.14
C PHE A 57 -30.09 -0.39 -10.20
N GLU A 58 -30.42 0.24 -11.34
CA GLU A 58 -29.49 0.38 -12.46
C GLU A 58 -28.17 1.05 -12.05
N LYS A 59 -28.28 2.13 -11.28
CA LYS A 59 -27.14 2.92 -10.83
C LYS A 59 -26.28 2.11 -9.85
N GLU A 60 -26.92 1.54 -8.83
CA GLU A 60 -26.24 0.75 -7.78
C GLU A 60 -25.55 -0.49 -8.35
N ILE A 61 -26.22 -1.20 -9.29
CA ILE A 61 -25.66 -2.35 -9.97
C ILE A 61 -24.46 -1.94 -10.83
N SER A 62 -24.57 -0.84 -11.58
CA SER A 62 -23.49 -0.32 -12.41
C SER A 62 -22.28 0.10 -11.56
N GLU A 63 -22.49 0.83 -10.48
CA GLU A 63 -21.43 1.25 -9.56
C GLU A 63 -20.74 0.06 -8.90
N GLN A 64 -21.52 -0.93 -8.45
CA GLN A 64 -20.98 -2.15 -7.84
C GLN A 64 -20.18 -2.98 -8.84
N LEU A 65 -20.69 -3.15 -10.07
CA LEU A 65 -20.00 -3.86 -11.15
C LEU A 65 -18.67 -3.16 -11.46
N THR A 66 -18.71 -1.86 -11.69
CA THR A 66 -17.54 -1.04 -12.00
C THR A 66 -16.46 -1.20 -10.94
N ARG A 67 -16.83 -1.06 -9.65
CA ARG A 67 -15.90 -1.19 -8.53
C ARG A 67 -15.29 -2.60 -8.45
N GLN A 68 -16.12 -3.63 -8.52
CA GLN A 68 -15.69 -5.03 -8.39
C GLN A 68 -14.76 -5.44 -9.54
N VAL A 69 -15.15 -5.13 -10.77
CA VAL A 69 -14.41 -5.48 -11.99
C VAL A 69 -13.10 -4.69 -12.08
N ALA A 70 -13.12 -3.38 -11.78
CA ALA A 70 -11.91 -2.56 -11.78
C ALA A 70 -10.87 -3.07 -10.77
N GLN A 71 -11.31 -3.41 -9.55
CA GLN A 71 -10.42 -3.97 -8.53
C GLN A 71 -9.87 -5.36 -8.92
N ARG A 72 -10.69 -6.20 -9.54
CA ARG A 72 -10.27 -7.53 -9.98
C ARG A 72 -9.25 -7.44 -11.11
N PHE A 73 -9.61 -6.79 -12.21
CA PHE A 73 -8.74 -6.67 -13.37
C PHE A 73 -7.48 -5.82 -13.10
N GLY A 74 -7.59 -4.80 -12.26
CA GLY A 74 -6.43 -4.01 -11.84
C GLY A 74 -5.39 -4.89 -11.13
N ARG A 75 -5.82 -5.72 -10.16
CA ARG A 75 -4.93 -6.66 -9.46
C ARG A 75 -4.37 -7.75 -10.37
N GLU A 76 -5.21 -8.31 -11.25
CA GLU A 76 -4.79 -9.33 -12.21
C GLU A 76 -3.73 -8.78 -13.17
N ALA A 77 -3.93 -7.58 -13.72
CA ALA A 77 -3.00 -6.95 -14.65
C ALA A 77 -1.62 -6.68 -14.01
N VAL A 78 -1.60 -6.11 -12.80
CA VAL A 78 -0.34 -5.87 -12.06
C VAL A 78 0.38 -7.19 -11.76
N LYS A 79 -0.37 -8.21 -11.34
CA LYS A 79 0.17 -9.55 -11.07
C LYS A 79 0.75 -10.22 -12.33
N GLU A 80 0.02 -10.15 -13.46
CA GLU A 80 0.48 -10.73 -14.74
C GLU A 80 1.68 -9.97 -15.30
N ALA A 81 1.76 -8.65 -15.09
CA ALA A 81 2.91 -7.85 -15.45
C ALA A 81 4.17 -8.19 -14.62
N GLY A 82 4.02 -8.90 -13.49
CA GLY A 82 5.13 -9.29 -12.62
C GLY A 82 5.78 -8.13 -11.88
N ILE A 83 5.11 -6.98 -11.82
CA ILE A 83 5.67 -5.76 -11.24
C ILE A 83 5.28 -5.67 -9.76
N GLN A 84 6.26 -5.43 -8.91
CA GLN A 84 6.00 -5.06 -7.51
C GLN A 84 5.68 -3.56 -7.47
N VAL A 85 4.58 -3.22 -6.79
CA VAL A 85 4.08 -1.84 -6.71
C VAL A 85 4.62 -1.17 -5.46
N LEU A 86 5.11 0.05 -5.62
CA LEU A 86 5.44 0.95 -4.53
C LEU A 86 4.18 1.72 -4.15
N GLY A 87 3.76 1.61 -2.89
CA GLY A 87 2.49 2.17 -2.44
C GLY A 87 1.27 1.40 -2.98
N GLN A 88 0.30 2.12 -3.50
CA GLN A 88 -0.94 1.57 -4.05
C GLN A 88 -1.05 1.80 -5.56
N ALA A 89 -1.67 0.83 -6.25
CA ALA A 89 -2.05 1.02 -7.63
C ALA A 89 -3.45 1.65 -7.71
N GLU A 90 -3.59 2.70 -8.49
CA GLU A 90 -4.85 3.40 -8.73
C GLU A 90 -5.48 2.98 -10.03
N VAL A 91 -6.79 2.77 -10.05
CA VAL A 91 -7.54 2.46 -11.26
C VAL A 91 -8.35 3.67 -11.68
N GLU A 92 -8.02 4.21 -12.84
CA GLU A 92 -8.60 5.42 -13.40
C GLU A 92 -9.25 5.18 -14.77
N LYS A 93 -9.95 6.18 -15.28
CA LYS A 93 -10.56 6.20 -16.64
C LYS A 93 -11.37 4.94 -16.93
N ILE A 94 -12.16 4.52 -15.93
CA ILE A 94 -12.91 3.28 -15.98
C ILE A 94 -14.14 3.46 -16.87
N GLU A 95 -14.22 2.66 -17.93
CA GLU A 95 -15.41 2.49 -18.75
C GLU A 95 -15.98 1.08 -18.52
N CYS A 96 -17.11 1.01 -17.83
CA CYS A 96 -17.77 -0.23 -17.49
C CYS A 96 -19.27 -0.08 -17.67
N ASN A 97 -19.79 -0.55 -18.81
CA ASN A 97 -21.21 -0.47 -19.12
C ASN A 97 -21.76 -1.85 -19.45
N LYS A 98 -23.00 -2.14 -19.04
CA LYS A 98 -23.68 -3.39 -19.36
C LYS A 98 -23.67 -3.67 -20.86
N GLY A 99 -23.17 -4.85 -21.25
CA GLY A 99 -23.14 -5.32 -22.63
C GLY A 99 -22.08 -4.65 -23.50
N ARG A 100 -21.14 -3.90 -22.91
CA ARG A 100 -19.98 -3.33 -23.58
C ARG A 100 -18.70 -3.84 -22.95
N ASP A 101 -17.62 -3.78 -23.73
CA ASP A 101 -16.31 -4.14 -23.25
C ASP A 101 -15.87 -3.18 -22.15
N PHE A 102 -15.09 -3.70 -21.22
CA PHE A 102 -14.48 -2.95 -20.13
C PHE A 102 -13.17 -2.33 -20.60
N SER A 103 -12.90 -1.11 -20.16
CA SER A 103 -11.58 -0.51 -20.25
C SER A 103 -11.27 0.30 -18.99
N ALA A 104 -10.00 0.32 -18.58
CA ALA A 104 -9.51 1.16 -17.52
C ALA A 104 -7.99 1.36 -17.64
N MET A 105 -7.46 2.27 -16.84
CA MET A 105 -6.03 2.52 -16.71
C MET A 105 -5.62 2.28 -15.26
N VAL A 106 -4.61 1.45 -15.05
CA VAL A 106 -4.00 1.23 -13.74
C VAL A 106 -2.71 2.03 -13.68
N ARG A 107 -2.58 2.94 -12.71
CA ARG A 107 -1.40 3.76 -12.48
C ARG A 107 -0.71 3.32 -11.20
N PHE A 108 0.61 3.25 -11.22
CA PHE A 108 1.40 2.89 -10.04
C PHE A 108 2.87 3.24 -10.24
N TYR A 109 3.59 3.35 -9.15
CA TYR A 109 5.05 3.42 -9.16
C TYR A 109 5.62 2.01 -8.97
N PRO A 110 6.63 1.60 -9.75
CA PRO A 110 7.30 0.32 -9.52
C PRO A 110 8.15 0.37 -8.25
N MET A 111 8.20 -0.75 -7.53
CA MET A 111 9.11 -0.90 -6.40
C MET A 111 10.56 -0.84 -6.90
N PRO A 112 11.41 0.02 -6.33
CA PRO A 112 12.82 0.08 -6.70
C PRO A 112 13.54 -1.22 -6.32
N GLU A 113 14.50 -1.62 -7.18
CA GLU A 113 15.38 -2.75 -6.92
C GLU A 113 16.69 -2.23 -6.32
N PHE A 114 17.13 -2.84 -5.24
CA PHE A 114 18.39 -2.53 -4.56
C PHE A 114 18.91 -3.72 -3.77
N ASP A 115 20.22 -3.77 -3.59
CA ASP A 115 20.88 -4.78 -2.78
C ASP A 115 21.10 -4.27 -1.36
N LEU A 116 20.99 -5.17 -0.37
CA LEU A 116 21.28 -4.87 1.02
C LEU A 116 22.77 -5.04 1.30
N PRO A 117 23.37 -4.15 2.13
CA PRO A 117 24.76 -4.27 2.57
C PRO A 117 24.90 -5.41 3.60
N ASP A 118 26.12 -5.71 4.02
CA ASP A 118 26.35 -6.55 5.19
C ASP A 118 25.76 -5.89 6.44
N LEU A 119 24.71 -6.50 6.98
CA LEU A 119 23.94 -5.99 8.11
C LEU A 119 24.68 -6.06 9.46
N ASN A 120 25.74 -6.89 9.57
CA ASN A 120 26.51 -7.06 10.82
C ASN A 120 27.57 -5.98 11.01
N THR A 121 27.74 -5.06 10.05
CA THR A 121 28.79 -4.05 10.06
C THR A 121 28.26 -2.61 10.11
N LEU A 122 27.03 -2.44 10.56
CA LEU A 122 26.37 -1.13 10.55
C LEU A 122 26.86 -0.23 11.71
N LEU A 123 27.15 -0.79 12.87
CA LEU A 123 27.72 -0.06 14.00
C LEU A 123 29.21 -0.37 14.11
N ASN A 124 30.05 0.56 13.64
CA ASN A 124 31.49 0.50 13.78
C ASN A 124 32.00 1.81 14.38
N GLY A 125 32.55 1.74 15.59
CA GLY A 125 33.21 2.83 16.27
C GLY A 125 32.40 3.51 17.36
N GLU A 126 33.09 4.31 18.18
CA GLU A 126 32.47 5.12 19.21
C GLU A 126 31.72 6.30 18.61
N SER A 127 30.46 6.43 18.95
CA SER A 127 29.63 7.57 18.60
C SER A 127 28.66 7.88 19.73
N ASP A 128 28.50 9.16 20.03
CA ASP A 128 27.54 9.66 21.03
C ASP A 128 26.09 9.63 20.54
N LYS A 129 25.86 9.35 19.24
CA LYS A 129 24.52 9.26 18.66
C LYS A 129 23.79 8.00 19.13
N ASP A 130 22.47 8.07 19.15
CA ASP A 130 21.61 6.91 19.38
C ASP A 130 21.93 5.79 18.35
N PRO A 131 22.05 4.53 18.76
CA PRO A 131 22.30 3.41 17.86
C PRO A 131 21.31 3.29 16.71
N ARG A 132 20.03 3.62 16.94
CA ARG A 132 18.99 3.63 15.91
C ARG A 132 19.30 4.65 14.82
N ASP A 133 19.68 5.86 15.23
CA ASP A 133 20.02 6.93 14.29
C ASP A 133 21.28 6.58 13.49
N GLN A 134 22.27 5.96 14.14
CA GLN A 134 23.51 5.52 13.48
C GLN A 134 23.21 4.44 12.42
N ILE A 135 22.44 3.41 12.78
CA ILE A 135 22.04 2.35 11.84
C ILE A 135 21.26 2.94 10.67
N SER A 136 20.30 3.82 10.94
CA SER A 136 19.48 4.47 9.92
C SER A 136 20.32 5.29 8.94
N LEU A 137 21.26 6.11 9.45
CA LEU A 137 22.18 6.88 8.63
C LEU A 137 23.09 5.97 7.80
N LYS A 138 23.64 4.90 8.41
CA LYS A 138 24.49 3.96 7.68
C LYS A 138 23.76 3.18 6.57
N LEU A 139 22.50 2.83 6.79
CA LEU A 139 21.69 2.23 5.76
C LEU A 139 21.47 3.20 4.59
N LEU A 140 21.09 4.45 4.87
CA LEU A 140 20.92 5.49 3.86
C LEU A 140 22.21 5.82 3.10
N GLU A 141 23.38 5.76 3.75
CA GLU A 141 24.68 5.96 3.11
C GLU A 141 25.09 4.79 2.20
N ARG A 142 24.80 3.54 2.60
CA ARG A 142 25.27 2.33 1.91
C ARG A 142 24.32 1.80 0.85
N VAL A 143 23.02 2.11 0.97
CA VAL A 143 22.00 1.64 0.02
C VAL A 143 21.53 2.82 -0.82
N SER A 144 21.83 2.76 -2.11
CA SER A 144 21.45 3.81 -3.06
C SER A 144 20.46 3.27 -4.08
N PHE A 145 19.34 3.94 -4.22
CA PHE A 145 18.34 3.76 -5.27
C PHE A 145 17.50 5.03 -5.40
N ASP A 146 16.88 5.19 -6.55
CA ASP A 146 16.04 6.33 -6.83
C ASP A 146 14.57 6.04 -6.49
N ILE A 147 13.89 7.02 -5.92
CA ILE A 147 12.45 7.01 -5.72
C ILE A 147 11.86 8.04 -6.68
N PRO A 148 10.81 7.69 -7.44
CA PRO A 148 10.15 8.66 -8.32
C PRO A 148 9.66 9.90 -7.54
N ASP A 149 10.01 11.09 -8.02
CA ASP A 149 9.62 12.36 -7.39
C ASP A 149 8.09 12.48 -7.21
N GLY A 150 7.34 11.92 -8.16
CA GLY A 150 5.89 11.86 -8.08
C GLY A 150 5.41 11.10 -6.85
N PHE A 151 6.05 9.96 -6.51
CA PHE A 151 5.69 9.19 -5.32
C PHE A 151 5.98 9.97 -4.02
N VAL A 152 7.11 10.65 -3.95
CA VAL A 152 7.45 11.49 -2.78
C VAL A 152 6.45 12.64 -2.62
N LYS A 153 6.01 13.26 -3.73
CA LYS A 153 4.97 14.30 -3.72
C LYS A 153 3.64 13.78 -3.20
N ASP A 154 3.23 12.60 -3.66
CA ASP A 154 1.97 11.99 -3.26
C ASP A 154 1.99 11.66 -1.75
N GLU A 155 3.11 11.15 -1.22
CA GLU A 155 3.27 10.88 0.21
C GLU A 155 3.26 12.18 1.05
N LEU A 156 3.92 13.25 0.59
CA LEU A 156 3.88 14.55 1.26
C LEU A 156 2.47 15.15 1.26
N ALA A 157 1.72 15.01 0.16
CA ALA A 157 0.34 15.48 0.08
C ALA A 157 -0.58 14.76 1.07
N VAL A 158 -0.37 13.45 1.30
CA VAL A 158 -1.10 12.70 2.34
C VAL A 158 -0.79 13.22 3.74
N ASP A 159 0.46 13.64 3.99
CA ASP A 159 0.88 14.25 5.26
C ASP A 159 0.40 15.72 5.40
N GLY A 160 -0.29 16.27 4.40
CA GLY A 160 -0.81 17.65 4.38
C GLY A 160 0.20 18.70 3.92
N GLU A 161 1.33 18.27 3.37
CA GLU A 161 2.40 19.13 2.85
C GLU A 161 2.33 19.24 1.32
N GLU A 162 1.40 20.05 0.80
CA GLU A 162 1.27 20.30 -0.63
C GLU A 162 2.25 21.38 -1.12
N GLY A 163 2.75 21.19 -2.36
CA GLY A 163 3.58 22.21 -3.04
C GLY A 163 5.01 22.37 -2.49
N VAL A 164 5.54 21.33 -1.84
CA VAL A 164 6.92 21.33 -1.30
C VAL A 164 7.93 21.40 -2.43
N ASP A 165 8.90 22.30 -2.30
CA ASP A 165 10.01 22.43 -3.23
C ASP A 165 10.95 21.21 -3.15
N LEU A 166 11.35 20.68 -4.32
CA LEU A 166 12.24 19.52 -4.46
C LEU A 166 13.63 19.72 -3.80
N GLU A 167 14.05 20.97 -3.62
CA GLU A 167 15.34 21.31 -2.98
C GLU A 167 15.17 21.62 -1.47
N SER A 168 13.95 21.56 -0.94
CA SER A 168 13.67 21.86 0.46
C SER A 168 14.17 20.78 1.41
N THR A 169 14.45 21.17 2.66
CA THR A 169 14.79 20.21 3.73
C THR A 169 13.66 19.23 4.01
N ALA A 170 12.40 19.66 3.87
CA ALA A 170 11.21 18.80 4.04
C ALA A 170 11.18 17.72 2.97
N TRP A 171 11.47 18.08 1.70
CA TRP A 171 11.59 17.12 0.62
C TRP A 171 12.64 16.05 0.89
N HIS A 172 13.87 16.47 1.21
CA HIS A 172 14.96 15.54 1.49
C HIS A 172 14.65 14.65 2.69
N ALA A 173 14.04 15.18 3.74
CA ALA A 173 13.64 14.40 4.90
C ALA A 173 12.57 13.36 4.55
N ALA A 174 11.58 13.71 3.75
CA ALA A 174 10.55 12.78 3.27
C ALA A 174 11.17 11.69 2.38
N HIS A 175 12.03 12.07 1.45
CA HIS A 175 12.72 11.15 0.57
C HIS A 175 13.56 10.13 1.36
N ASP A 176 14.36 10.59 2.34
CA ASP A 176 15.17 9.71 3.18
C ASP A 176 14.31 8.83 4.09
N ARG A 177 13.18 9.35 4.61
CA ARG A 177 12.22 8.56 5.38
C ARG A 177 11.63 7.41 4.55
N ILE A 178 11.24 7.69 3.32
CA ILE A 178 10.69 6.67 2.40
C ILE A 178 11.78 5.64 2.05
N ARG A 179 13.00 6.09 1.71
CA ARG A 179 14.14 5.19 1.45
C ARG A 179 14.40 4.26 2.62
N LEU A 180 14.52 4.81 3.82
CA LEU A 180 14.75 4.03 5.03
C LEU A 180 13.64 3.00 5.28
N MET A 181 12.38 3.41 5.11
CA MET A 181 11.22 2.51 5.24
C MET A 181 11.33 1.33 4.27
N LEU A 182 11.68 1.58 3.00
CA LEU A 182 11.81 0.52 1.98
C LEU A 182 12.99 -0.42 2.29
N ILE A 183 14.12 0.12 2.75
CA ILE A 183 15.28 -0.68 3.16
C ILE A 183 14.91 -1.58 4.34
N LEU A 184 14.27 -1.04 5.37
CA LEU A 184 13.87 -1.81 6.55
C LEU A 184 12.82 -2.88 6.22
N LYS A 185 11.86 -2.59 5.32
CA LYS A 185 10.91 -3.59 4.81
C LYS A 185 11.61 -4.72 4.05
N GLN A 186 12.62 -4.40 3.24
CA GLN A 186 13.39 -5.42 2.52
C GLN A 186 14.22 -6.27 3.49
N ILE A 187 14.82 -5.68 4.52
CA ILE A 187 15.52 -6.41 5.60
C ILE A 187 14.54 -7.33 6.32
N ALA A 188 13.37 -6.82 6.73
CA ALA A 188 12.35 -7.64 7.39
C ALA A 188 11.96 -8.87 6.55
N LYS A 189 11.78 -8.67 5.25
CA LYS A 189 11.46 -9.75 4.31
C LYS A 189 12.60 -10.78 4.21
N GLN A 190 13.85 -10.33 4.13
CA GLN A 190 15.02 -11.20 4.03
C GLN A 190 15.23 -12.02 5.30
N GLU A 191 15.08 -11.40 6.48
CA GLU A 191 15.29 -12.00 7.80
C GLU A 191 14.04 -12.71 8.36
N GLY A 192 12.91 -12.69 7.61
CA GLY A 192 11.67 -13.36 8.02
C GLY A 192 11.00 -12.69 9.24
N ILE A 193 11.17 -11.38 9.40
CA ILE A 193 10.56 -10.59 10.47
C ILE A 193 9.10 -10.30 10.08
N GLU A 194 8.18 -10.81 10.86
CA GLU A 194 6.75 -10.64 10.66
C GLU A 194 6.13 -9.91 11.84
N VAL A 195 5.07 -9.16 11.56
CA VAL A 195 4.23 -8.48 12.55
C VAL A 195 2.87 -9.18 12.57
N ASP A 196 2.50 -9.72 13.72
CA ASP A 196 1.22 -10.40 13.87
C ASP A 196 0.07 -9.42 14.23
N GLN A 197 -1.16 -9.96 14.30
CA GLN A 197 -2.31 -9.11 14.63
C GLN A 197 -2.25 -8.56 16.06
N ARG A 198 -1.59 -9.25 16.98
CA ARG A 198 -1.46 -8.80 18.39
C ARG A 198 -0.57 -7.57 18.48
N ASP A 199 0.50 -7.52 17.69
CA ASP A 199 1.39 -6.35 17.64
C ASP A 199 0.62 -5.11 17.19
N VAL A 200 -0.24 -5.28 16.16
CA VAL A 200 -1.12 -4.22 15.65
C VAL A 200 -2.12 -3.79 16.73
N ASP A 201 -2.80 -4.74 17.36
CA ASP A 201 -3.81 -4.46 18.38
C ASP A 201 -3.19 -3.76 19.60
N ASN A 202 -2.00 -4.19 20.03
CA ASN A 202 -1.24 -3.57 21.11
C ASN A 202 -0.88 -2.12 20.76
N ARG A 203 -0.38 -1.87 19.55
CA ARG A 203 -0.02 -0.52 19.11
C ARG A 203 -1.25 0.39 19.01
N ILE A 204 -2.39 -0.13 18.56
CA ILE A 204 -3.65 0.62 18.52
C ILE A 204 -4.07 0.98 19.94
N ALA A 205 -3.94 0.05 20.91
CA ALA A 205 -4.28 0.31 22.30
C ALA A 205 -3.36 1.37 22.94
N GLU A 206 -2.04 1.29 22.71
CA GLU A 206 -1.06 2.29 23.15
C GLU A 206 -1.39 3.69 22.61
N LYS A 207 -1.65 3.77 21.31
CA LYS A 207 -2.00 5.05 20.64
C LYS A 207 -3.35 5.61 21.09
N ALA A 208 -4.33 4.76 21.31
CA ALA A 208 -5.64 5.18 21.85
C ALA A 208 -5.48 5.81 23.26
N GLU A 209 -4.64 5.21 24.13
CA GLU A 209 -4.32 5.78 25.44
C GLU A 209 -3.58 7.12 25.31
N GLU A 210 -2.58 7.20 24.42
CA GLU A 210 -1.80 8.43 24.18
C GLU A 210 -2.67 9.60 23.71
N PHE A 211 -3.63 9.33 22.81
CA PHE A 211 -4.53 10.35 22.27
C PHE A 211 -5.82 10.57 23.09
N GLY A 212 -6.03 9.79 24.14
CA GLY A 212 -7.26 9.86 24.95
C GLY A 212 -8.52 9.44 24.18
N ALA A 213 -8.34 8.59 23.14
CA ALA A 213 -9.41 8.05 22.32
C ALA A 213 -9.74 6.61 22.77
N THR A 214 -10.89 6.10 22.33
CA THR A 214 -11.18 4.67 22.50
C THR A 214 -10.53 3.83 21.40
N ILE A 215 -10.17 2.58 21.69
CA ILE A 215 -9.63 1.63 20.72
C ILE A 215 -10.54 1.54 19.48
N LYS A 216 -11.86 1.48 19.70
CA LYS A 216 -12.84 1.39 18.59
C LYS A 216 -12.88 2.62 17.69
N GLU A 217 -12.71 3.81 18.25
CA GLU A 217 -12.64 5.04 17.47
C GLU A 217 -11.39 5.05 16.60
N LEU A 218 -10.24 4.69 17.17
CA LEU A 218 -8.98 4.65 16.43
C LEU A 218 -8.97 3.53 15.37
N GLU A 219 -9.51 2.34 15.68
CA GLU A 219 -9.71 1.26 14.69
C GLU A 219 -10.59 1.72 13.52
N ALA A 220 -11.69 2.41 13.81
CA ALA A 220 -12.59 2.91 12.78
C ALA A 220 -11.95 3.99 11.90
N GLU A 221 -11.10 4.83 12.48
CA GLU A 221 -10.31 5.84 11.76
C GLU A 221 -9.26 5.16 10.86
N LEU A 222 -8.46 4.26 11.41
CA LEU A 222 -7.44 3.52 10.66
C LEU A 222 -8.03 2.60 9.58
N ALA A 223 -9.27 2.14 9.75
CA ALA A 223 -9.98 1.36 8.73
C ALA A 223 -10.45 2.22 7.53
N GLN A 224 -10.43 3.56 7.66
CA GLN A 224 -10.68 4.46 6.56
C GLN A 224 -9.39 4.62 5.73
N GLY A 225 -9.43 4.16 4.48
CA GLY A 225 -8.26 4.21 3.60
C GLY A 225 -7.23 3.12 3.91
N ASP A 226 -5.95 3.50 4.01
CA ASP A 226 -4.80 2.61 4.16
C ASP A 226 -4.14 2.66 5.57
N GLY A 227 -4.78 3.32 6.54
CA GLY A 227 -4.21 3.54 7.87
C GLY A 227 -3.72 2.27 8.58
N LEU A 228 -4.49 1.18 8.54
CA LEU A 228 -4.07 -0.12 9.10
C LEU A 228 -2.86 -0.71 8.37
N GLN A 229 -2.79 -0.54 7.06
CA GLN A 229 -1.65 -1.03 6.27
C GLN A 229 -0.40 -0.22 6.59
N ARG A 230 -0.50 1.11 6.66
CA ARG A 230 0.60 2.00 7.06
C ARG A 230 1.10 1.68 8.47
N LEU A 231 0.19 1.42 9.42
CA LEU A 231 0.55 1.01 10.79
C LEU A 231 1.35 -0.31 10.78
N LYS A 232 0.92 -1.31 10.03
CA LYS A 232 1.66 -2.57 9.89
C LYS A 232 3.05 -2.37 9.29
N GLU A 233 3.16 -1.56 8.24
CA GLU A 233 4.45 -1.27 7.60
C GLU A 233 5.41 -0.55 8.54
N MET A 234 4.90 0.37 9.35
CA MET A 234 5.68 1.04 10.40
C MET A 234 6.18 0.04 11.46
N LEU A 235 5.32 -0.86 11.94
CA LEU A 235 5.70 -1.89 12.90
C LEU A 235 6.74 -2.86 12.35
N ILE A 236 6.63 -3.25 11.07
CA ILE A 236 7.63 -4.06 10.39
C ILE A 236 8.98 -3.35 10.35
N ALA A 237 9.00 -2.06 10.00
CA ALA A 237 10.22 -1.26 9.96
C ALA A 237 10.84 -1.10 11.36
N GLU A 238 10.04 -0.83 12.39
CA GLU A 238 10.50 -0.76 13.78
C GLU A 238 11.09 -2.09 14.26
N SER A 239 10.45 -3.21 13.93
CA SER A 239 10.93 -4.55 14.28
C SER A 239 12.24 -4.88 13.57
N ALA A 240 12.38 -4.50 12.29
CA ALA A 240 13.63 -4.66 11.54
C ALA A 240 14.76 -3.83 12.14
N LEU A 241 14.47 -2.59 12.55
CA LEU A 241 15.45 -1.74 13.23
C LEU A 241 15.86 -2.30 14.60
N GLY A 242 14.90 -2.86 15.35
CA GLY A 242 15.18 -3.59 16.60
C GLY A 242 16.12 -4.77 16.38
N TYR A 243 15.84 -5.60 15.39
CA TYR A 243 16.70 -6.71 14.99
C TYR A 243 18.13 -6.25 14.64
N LEU A 244 18.25 -5.17 13.85
CA LEU A 244 19.56 -4.60 13.50
C LEU A 244 20.34 -4.13 14.71
N MET A 245 19.67 -3.60 15.74
CA MET A 245 20.33 -3.23 17.00
C MET A 245 20.83 -4.46 17.79
N GLU A 246 20.11 -5.57 17.73
CA GLU A 246 20.50 -6.81 18.41
C GLU A 246 21.75 -7.44 17.76
N ILE A 247 21.82 -7.46 16.42
CA ILE A 247 22.97 -8.02 15.69
C ILE A 247 24.17 -7.07 15.61
N ASN A 248 23.99 -5.78 15.94
CA ASN A 248 25.04 -4.78 16.03
C ASN A 248 25.11 -4.20 17.46
N PRO A 249 25.50 -4.97 18.48
CA PRO A 249 25.61 -4.46 19.83
C PRO A 249 26.67 -3.33 19.85
N LYS A 250 26.39 -2.25 20.59
CA LYS A 250 27.45 -1.26 20.91
C LYS A 250 28.60 -2.04 21.54
N GLY A 251 29.80 -1.91 20.94
CA GLY A 251 30.97 -2.57 21.44
C GLY A 251 31.17 -2.24 22.94
N GLU A 252 30.90 -3.20 23.82
CA GLU A 252 31.53 -3.21 25.11
C GLU A 252 33.01 -3.36 24.82
N ASN A 253 33.81 -2.37 25.22
CA ASN A 253 35.25 -2.48 25.22
C ASN A 253 35.62 -3.73 26.00
N TYR A 254 35.92 -4.83 25.34
CA TYR A 254 36.73 -5.87 25.94
C TYR A 254 38.11 -5.23 26.13
N GLU A 255 38.31 -4.52 27.23
CA GLU A 255 39.63 -4.35 27.79
C GLU A 255 40.15 -5.77 28.07
N GLU A 256 40.95 -6.28 27.15
CA GLU A 256 41.80 -7.42 27.43
C GLU A 256 42.62 -7.06 28.66
N GLN A 257 42.24 -7.63 29.80
CA GLN A 257 43.14 -7.73 30.94
C GLN A 257 44.22 -8.74 30.55
N ILE A 258 45.38 -8.19 30.16
CA ILE A 258 46.64 -8.90 30.15
C ILE A 258 47.29 -8.82 31.55
#